data_1200e49ed079d49f984c56da7a7af198
#
_entry.id   1200e49ed079d49f984c56da7a7af198
#
_cell.length_a   1.000
_cell.length_b   1.000
_cell.length_c   1.000
_cell.angle_alpha   90.00
_cell.angle_beta   90.00
_cell.angle_gamma   90.00
#
_symmetry.space_group_name_H-M   'P 1'
#
loop_
_entity.id
_entity.type
_entity.pdbx_description
1 polymer ?
#
loop_
_entity_poly.entity_id
_entity_poly.type
_entity_poly.pdbx_seq_one_letter_code
_entity_poly.pdbx_strand_id
1 'polypeptide(L)'
;ATKANAAFERGVTMLTHSFNAMPGLHHRNPGPIGAACQRGDIALGLIADGVHVDPTMAVLLQRLAGDQLVLVSDALAPYGLEDGLHHWDERALLVADGTCRLEDGTLAGVTLPLLEGVKRLARWSSQPNAAIHAATVAPRKVLNSQATLQLKGRPLSELLRWHWDA
;
A
#
# COMPACT_ATOMS: atom_id res chain seq x y z
N ALA A 1 20.46 1.48 -3.14
CA ALA A 1 20.20 0.70 -4.38
C ALA A 1 20.97 -0.63 -4.39
N THR A 2 22.29 -0.65 -4.18
CA THR A 2 23.13 -1.87 -4.33
C THR A 2 22.65 -3.06 -3.49
N LYS A 3 22.39 -2.84 -2.20
CA LYS A 3 21.86 -3.90 -1.31
C LYS A 3 20.47 -4.40 -1.74
N ALA A 4 19.63 -3.49 -2.25
CA ALA A 4 18.31 -3.86 -2.75
C ALA A 4 18.41 -4.73 -4.02
N ASN A 5 19.26 -4.35 -4.97
CA ASN A 5 19.49 -5.15 -6.17
C ASN A 5 20.00 -6.55 -5.83
N ALA A 6 20.94 -6.67 -4.88
CA ALA A 6 21.43 -7.98 -4.43
C ALA A 6 20.32 -8.83 -3.78
N ALA A 7 19.33 -8.21 -3.11
CA ALA A 7 18.17 -8.92 -2.57
C ALA A 7 17.21 -9.37 -3.69
N PHE A 8 16.97 -8.51 -4.67
CA PHE A 8 16.14 -8.85 -5.83
C PHE A 8 16.74 -9.99 -6.66
N GLU A 9 18.05 -10.01 -6.85
CA GLU A 9 18.76 -11.11 -7.50
C GLU A 9 18.62 -12.45 -6.76
N ARG A 10 18.37 -12.39 -5.44
CA ARG A 10 18.13 -13.56 -4.60
C ARG A 10 16.64 -13.95 -4.50
N GLY A 11 15.77 -13.33 -5.29
CA GLY A 11 14.37 -13.70 -5.41
C GLY A 11 13.39 -12.86 -4.57
N VAL A 12 13.81 -11.74 -4.00
CA VAL A 12 12.87 -10.77 -3.42
C VAL A 12 12.08 -10.12 -4.55
N THR A 13 10.76 -10.23 -4.51
CA THR A 13 9.85 -9.78 -5.58
C THR A 13 8.98 -8.60 -5.19
N MET A 14 9.04 -8.17 -3.93
CA MET A 14 8.23 -7.06 -3.42
C MET A 14 8.96 -6.26 -2.35
N LEU A 15 8.80 -4.93 -2.40
CA LEU A 15 9.05 -4.02 -1.28
C LEU A 15 7.71 -3.72 -0.61
N THR A 16 7.60 -3.98 0.69
CA THR A 16 6.43 -3.58 1.47
C THR A 16 6.45 -2.08 1.79
N HIS A 17 5.32 -1.48 2.13
CA HIS A 17 5.11 -0.12 2.66
C HIS A 17 6.18 0.91 2.22
N SER A 18 6.34 1.09 0.91
CA SER A 18 7.35 1.97 0.30
C SER A 18 7.43 3.33 1.02
N PHE A 19 8.66 3.85 1.18
CA PHE A 19 9.06 5.03 1.95
C PHE A 19 9.13 4.82 3.47
N ASN A 20 8.42 3.85 4.04
CA ASN A 20 8.40 3.61 5.48
C ASN A 20 9.49 2.60 5.87
N ALA A 21 10.18 2.87 7.00
CA ALA A 21 11.30 2.06 7.51
C ALA A 21 12.42 1.79 6.49
N MET A 22 12.61 2.68 5.50
CA MET A 22 13.65 2.57 4.48
C MET A 22 14.17 3.94 4.04
N PRO A 23 15.39 4.03 3.45
CA PRO A 23 15.86 5.26 2.83
C PRO A 23 14.91 5.72 1.71
N GLY A 24 14.59 7.02 1.72
CA GLY A 24 13.73 7.63 0.70
C GLY A 24 14.36 7.66 -0.69
N LEU A 25 13.56 8.03 -1.68
CA LEU A 25 13.99 8.22 -3.06
C LEU A 25 14.78 9.53 -3.18
N HIS A 26 16.08 9.45 -3.36
CA HIS A 26 16.95 10.61 -3.49
C HIS A 26 17.75 10.54 -4.79
N HIS A 27 17.90 11.67 -5.50
CA HIS A 27 18.48 11.74 -6.85
C HIS A 27 19.94 11.20 -6.96
N ARG A 28 20.73 11.24 -5.89
CA ARG A 28 22.09 10.66 -5.83
C ARG A 28 22.17 9.34 -5.07
N ASN A 29 21.14 9.00 -4.28
CA ASN A 29 21.05 7.75 -3.55
C ASN A 29 19.59 7.24 -3.62
N PRO A 30 19.18 6.61 -4.72
CA PRO A 30 17.78 6.30 -5.00
C PRO A 30 17.15 5.26 -4.07
N GLY A 31 17.95 4.63 -3.23
CA GLY A 31 17.46 3.66 -2.25
C GLY A 31 16.82 2.40 -2.87
N PRO A 32 16.07 1.64 -2.07
CA PRO A 32 15.39 0.43 -2.54
C PRO A 32 14.29 0.74 -3.55
N ILE A 33 13.56 1.84 -3.38
CA ILE A 33 12.47 2.23 -4.29
C ILE A 33 13.01 2.52 -5.69
N GLY A 34 14.08 3.32 -5.79
CA GLY A 34 14.69 3.61 -7.09
C GLY A 34 15.22 2.35 -7.77
N ALA A 35 15.81 1.43 -7.01
CA ALA A 35 16.28 0.15 -7.54
C ALA A 35 15.10 -0.70 -8.06
N ALA A 36 14.00 -0.77 -7.34
CA ALA A 36 12.80 -1.50 -7.76
C ALA A 36 12.17 -0.90 -9.02
N CYS A 37 12.03 0.44 -9.06
CA CYS A 37 11.50 1.14 -10.25
C CYS A 37 12.40 0.92 -11.49
N GLN A 38 13.71 0.92 -11.32
CA GLN A 38 14.65 0.66 -12.41
C GLN A 38 14.52 -0.76 -12.97
N ARG A 39 14.29 -1.73 -12.11
CA ARG A 39 14.09 -3.13 -12.54
C ARG A 39 12.76 -3.33 -13.25
N GLY A 40 11.67 -2.74 -12.74
CA GLY A 40 10.34 -2.84 -13.33
C GLY A 40 9.62 -4.17 -13.10
N ASP A 41 10.23 -5.15 -12.43
CA ASP A 41 9.66 -6.46 -12.09
C ASP A 41 9.39 -6.66 -10.59
N ILE A 42 9.72 -5.66 -9.78
CA ILE A 42 9.54 -5.67 -8.32
C ILE A 42 8.25 -4.93 -7.95
N ALA A 43 7.38 -5.60 -7.22
CA ALA A 43 6.17 -4.98 -6.70
C ALA A 43 6.50 -3.96 -5.59
N LEU A 44 5.77 -2.86 -5.56
CA LEU A 44 5.94 -1.75 -4.61
C LEU A 44 4.67 -1.57 -3.78
N GLY A 45 4.72 -1.98 -2.51
CA GLY A 45 3.63 -1.79 -1.55
C GLY A 45 3.50 -0.32 -1.16
N LEU A 46 2.29 0.21 -1.14
CA LEU A 46 1.99 1.59 -0.75
C LEU A 46 0.86 1.64 0.27
N ILE A 47 1.08 2.35 1.37
CA ILE A 47 0.03 2.77 2.30
C ILE A 47 -0.48 4.13 1.82
N ALA A 48 -1.73 4.20 1.35
CA ALA A 48 -2.31 5.41 0.78
C ALA A 48 -3.30 6.09 1.76
N ASP A 49 -2.86 6.32 2.99
CA ASP A 49 -3.65 6.97 4.04
C ASP A 49 -3.41 8.50 4.12
N GLY A 50 -2.39 9.02 3.42
CA GLY A 50 -1.99 10.43 3.46
C GLY A 50 -1.23 10.84 4.71
N VAL A 51 -0.90 9.90 5.60
CA VAL A 51 -0.13 10.09 6.83
C VAL A 51 1.22 9.38 6.74
N HIS A 52 1.23 8.10 6.36
CA HIS A 52 2.45 7.33 6.11
C HIS A 52 3.21 7.82 4.88
N VAL A 53 2.48 8.27 3.86
CA VAL A 53 3.05 8.79 2.62
C VAL A 53 2.24 10.01 2.18
N ASP A 54 2.94 11.11 1.91
CA ASP A 54 2.33 12.32 1.35
C ASP A 54 1.61 12.01 0.03
N PRO A 55 0.42 12.57 -0.23
CA PRO A 55 -0.34 12.34 -1.45
C PRO A 55 0.47 12.56 -2.74
N THR A 56 1.35 13.56 -2.77
CA THR A 56 2.22 13.82 -3.93
C THR A 56 3.17 12.67 -4.18
N MET A 57 3.78 12.13 -3.12
CA MET A 57 4.70 11.00 -3.22
C MET A 57 3.97 9.71 -3.59
N ALA A 58 2.76 9.53 -3.09
CA ALA A 58 1.90 8.39 -3.47
C ALA A 58 1.59 8.40 -4.97
N VAL A 59 1.22 9.57 -5.52
CA VAL A 59 0.96 9.73 -6.97
C VAL A 59 2.23 9.55 -7.80
N LEU A 60 3.37 10.07 -7.33
CA LEU A 60 4.65 9.87 -8.02
C LEU A 60 5.02 8.38 -8.05
N LEU A 61 4.88 7.67 -6.92
CA LEU A 61 5.14 6.24 -6.87
C LEU A 61 4.22 5.46 -7.80
N GLN A 62 2.93 5.81 -7.84
CA GLN A 62 1.98 5.18 -8.76
C GLN A 62 2.43 5.30 -10.22
N ARG A 63 2.89 6.49 -10.62
CA ARG A 63 3.37 6.73 -12.00
C ARG A 63 4.65 5.97 -12.31
N LEU A 64 5.56 5.84 -11.33
CA LEU A 64 6.82 5.13 -11.49
C LEU A 64 6.64 3.61 -11.50
N ALA A 65 5.78 3.10 -10.62
CA ALA A 65 5.57 1.67 -10.46
C ALA A 65 4.62 1.08 -11.50
N GLY A 66 3.68 1.87 -12.01
CA GLY A 66 2.67 1.38 -12.95
C GLY A 66 1.91 0.16 -12.39
N ASP A 67 1.89 -0.92 -13.17
CA ASP A 67 1.23 -2.18 -12.81
C ASP A 67 1.90 -2.95 -11.65
N GLN A 68 3.08 -2.53 -11.21
CA GLN A 68 3.79 -3.11 -10.06
C GLN A 68 3.37 -2.47 -8.72
N LEU A 69 2.54 -1.42 -8.74
CA LEU A 69 2.02 -0.85 -7.51
C LEU A 69 1.04 -1.82 -6.84
N VAL A 70 1.23 -2.03 -5.54
CA VAL A 70 0.31 -2.81 -4.68
C VAL A 70 -0.15 -1.92 -3.53
N LEU A 71 -1.44 -1.69 -3.40
CA LEU A 71 -1.97 -1.03 -2.20
C LEU A 71 -2.03 -2.02 -1.05
N VAL A 72 -1.51 -1.60 0.10
CA VAL A 72 -1.56 -2.33 1.36
C VAL A 72 -2.19 -1.45 2.44
N SER A 73 -2.92 -2.04 3.38
CA SER A 73 -3.46 -1.30 4.52
C SER A 73 -2.41 -1.09 5.60
N ASP A 74 -1.55 -2.06 5.81
CA ASP A 74 -0.66 -2.15 6.99
C ASP A 74 -1.45 -2.03 8.30
N ALA A 75 -2.63 -2.65 8.31
CA ALA A 75 -3.55 -2.60 9.45
C ALA A 75 -3.03 -3.43 10.61
N LEU A 76 -3.11 -2.86 11.81
CA LEU A 76 -2.73 -3.50 13.07
C LEU A 76 -3.94 -4.08 13.81
N ALA A 77 -3.68 -4.81 14.91
CA ALA A 77 -4.70 -5.44 15.73
C ALA A 77 -5.87 -4.52 16.16
N PRO A 78 -5.66 -3.22 16.44
CA PRO A 78 -6.76 -2.31 16.77
C PRO A 78 -7.65 -1.90 15.58
N TYR A 79 -7.43 -2.44 14.38
CA TYR A 79 -8.29 -2.16 13.23
C TYR A 79 -9.76 -2.41 13.54
N GLY A 80 -10.59 -1.39 13.31
CA GLY A 80 -12.04 -1.45 13.56
C GLY A 80 -12.47 -1.19 15.01
N LEU A 81 -11.53 -0.91 15.90
CA LEU A 81 -11.79 -0.43 17.24
C LEU A 81 -11.91 1.09 17.27
N GLU A 82 -12.51 1.62 18.34
CA GLU A 82 -12.65 3.07 18.59
C GLU A 82 -11.29 3.72 18.85
N ASP A 83 -11.21 5.04 18.66
CA ASP A 83 -10.02 5.81 19.00
C ASP A 83 -9.74 5.68 20.51
N GLY A 84 -8.46 5.58 20.86
CA GLY A 84 -8.02 5.39 22.24
C GLY A 84 -6.78 4.53 22.37
N LEU A 85 -6.46 4.18 23.61
CA LEU A 85 -5.31 3.35 23.95
C LEU A 85 -5.71 1.87 23.90
N HIS A 86 -4.97 1.10 23.11
CA HIS A 86 -5.14 -0.34 22.98
C HIS A 86 -3.83 -1.07 23.27
N HIS A 87 -3.91 -2.29 23.74
CA HIS A 87 -2.74 -3.13 23.98
C HIS A 87 -2.67 -4.24 22.93
N TRP A 88 -1.50 -4.41 22.32
CA TRP A 88 -1.19 -5.51 21.43
C TRP A 88 0.19 -6.05 21.77
N ASP A 89 0.23 -7.31 22.16
CA ASP A 89 1.39 -7.91 22.82
C ASP A 89 1.78 -7.09 24.06
N GLU A 90 3.06 -6.74 24.21
CA GLU A 90 3.59 -5.90 25.28
C GLU A 90 3.56 -4.39 24.95
N ARG A 91 2.99 -4.02 23.80
CA ARG A 91 3.00 -2.64 23.29
C ARG A 91 1.67 -1.95 23.53
N ALA A 92 1.75 -0.72 23.99
CA ALA A 92 0.61 0.20 23.99
C ALA A 92 0.54 0.94 22.65
N LEU A 93 -0.63 0.94 22.05
CA LEU A 93 -0.92 1.52 20.75
C LEU A 93 -2.00 2.59 20.91
N LEU A 94 -1.67 3.83 20.58
CA LEU A 94 -2.64 4.92 20.52
C LEU A 94 -3.27 4.97 19.13
N VAL A 95 -4.58 4.71 19.07
CA VAL A 95 -5.37 4.86 17.84
C VAL A 95 -6.01 6.24 17.83
N ALA A 96 -5.80 6.98 16.76
CA ALA A 96 -6.44 8.27 16.50
C ALA A 96 -6.51 8.53 14.99
N ASP A 97 -7.65 9.04 14.54
CA ASP A 97 -7.84 9.49 13.15
C ASP A 97 -7.43 8.48 12.08
N GLY A 98 -7.68 7.19 12.32
CA GLY A 98 -7.35 6.12 11.38
C GLY A 98 -5.87 5.72 11.35
N THR A 99 -5.06 6.25 12.26
CA THR A 99 -3.64 5.88 12.43
C THR A 99 -3.41 5.18 13.77
N CYS A 100 -2.31 4.47 13.85
CA CYS A 100 -1.85 3.83 15.07
C CYS A 100 -0.42 4.25 15.38
N ARG A 101 -0.15 4.68 16.62
CA ARG A 101 1.16 5.13 17.07
C ARG A 101 1.59 4.40 18.34
N LEU A 102 2.90 4.20 18.47
CA LEU A 102 3.51 3.78 19.72
C LEU A 102 3.52 4.94 20.74
N GLU A 103 3.83 4.64 21.98
CA GLU A 103 3.92 5.65 23.07
C GLU A 103 4.92 6.77 22.80
N ASP A 104 6.00 6.49 22.07
CA ASP A 104 6.99 7.48 21.67
C ASP A 104 6.56 8.36 20.47
N GLY A 105 5.33 8.16 19.98
CA GLY A 105 4.77 8.86 18.83
C GLY A 105 5.12 8.25 17.47
N THR A 106 5.93 7.19 17.43
CA THR A 106 6.30 6.49 16.18
C THR A 106 5.04 5.97 15.50
N LEU A 107 4.89 6.27 14.23
CA LEU A 107 3.80 5.76 13.42
C LEU A 107 3.99 4.24 13.24
N ALA A 108 2.99 3.46 13.65
CA ALA A 108 3.08 2.01 13.71
C ALA A 108 2.24 1.29 12.66
N GLY A 109 1.16 1.90 12.19
CA GLY A 109 0.29 1.32 11.18
C GLY A 109 -1.03 2.06 11.03
N VAL A 110 -1.96 1.42 10.35
CA VAL A 110 -3.25 1.99 9.94
C VAL A 110 -4.39 1.28 10.63
N THR A 111 -5.48 2.00 10.92
CA THR A 111 -6.74 1.44 11.40
C THR A 111 -7.91 1.69 10.44
N LEU A 112 -7.61 2.14 9.22
CA LEU A 112 -8.58 2.36 8.14
C LEU A 112 -8.67 1.14 7.21
N PRO A 113 -9.85 0.89 6.60
CA PRO A 113 -10.01 -0.12 5.57
C PRO A 113 -9.13 0.17 4.36
N LEU A 114 -8.61 -0.89 3.70
CA LEU A 114 -7.86 -0.75 2.44
C LEU A 114 -8.65 0.06 1.38
N LEU A 115 -9.98 -0.05 1.39
CA LEU A 115 -10.86 0.70 0.49
C LEU A 115 -10.67 2.21 0.61
N GLU A 116 -10.41 2.74 1.80
CA GLU A 116 -10.13 4.17 1.97
C GLU A 116 -8.81 4.57 1.27
N GLY A 117 -7.79 3.73 1.32
CA GLY A 117 -6.56 3.94 0.56
C GLY A 117 -6.81 3.94 -0.95
N VAL A 118 -7.66 3.04 -1.45
CA VAL A 118 -8.07 3.02 -2.87
C VAL A 118 -8.77 4.31 -3.27
N LYS A 119 -9.76 4.77 -2.48
CA LYS A 119 -10.49 6.01 -2.73
C LYS A 119 -9.55 7.23 -2.74
N ARG A 120 -8.67 7.33 -1.75
CA ARG A 120 -7.70 8.41 -1.63
C ARG A 120 -6.76 8.46 -2.82
N LEU A 121 -6.12 7.33 -3.17
CA LEU A 121 -5.22 7.26 -4.31
C LEU A 121 -5.94 7.58 -5.63
N ALA A 122 -7.16 7.10 -5.82
CA ALA A 122 -7.98 7.40 -6.99
C ALA A 122 -8.25 8.91 -7.14
N ARG A 123 -8.60 9.59 -6.03
CA ARG A 123 -8.81 11.04 -6.02
C ARG A 123 -7.52 11.82 -6.30
N TRP A 124 -6.43 11.49 -5.59
CA TRP A 124 -5.16 12.20 -5.74
C TRP A 124 -4.56 12.08 -7.13
N SER A 125 -4.68 10.91 -7.74
CA SER A 125 -4.11 10.64 -9.07
C SER A 125 -5.06 10.93 -10.23
N SER A 126 -6.36 11.07 -9.97
CA SER A 126 -7.44 11.07 -10.98
C SER A 126 -7.44 9.79 -11.84
N GLN A 127 -6.97 8.67 -11.29
CA GLN A 127 -6.85 7.39 -11.99
C GLN A 127 -7.50 6.24 -11.19
N PRO A 128 -8.84 6.19 -11.11
CA PRO A 128 -9.54 5.20 -10.29
C PRO A 128 -9.24 3.75 -10.72
N ASN A 129 -9.13 3.48 -12.02
CA ASN A 129 -8.83 2.14 -12.51
C ASN A 129 -7.45 1.64 -12.06
N ALA A 130 -6.45 2.52 -12.02
CA ALA A 130 -5.11 2.16 -11.55
C ALA A 130 -5.11 1.89 -10.03
N ALA A 131 -5.85 2.68 -9.25
CA ALA A 131 -5.99 2.45 -7.80
C ALA A 131 -6.71 1.12 -7.49
N ILE A 132 -7.77 0.79 -8.24
CA ILE A 132 -8.47 -0.50 -8.12
C ILE A 132 -7.55 -1.65 -8.53
N HIS A 133 -6.82 -1.52 -9.64
CA HIS A 133 -5.85 -2.52 -10.08
C HIS A 133 -4.81 -2.81 -9.01
N ALA A 134 -4.26 -1.77 -8.39
CA ALA A 134 -3.25 -1.88 -7.32
C ALA A 134 -3.76 -2.60 -6.06
N ALA A 135 -5.06 -2.59 -5.79
CA ALA A 135 -5.67 -3.28 -4.65
C ALA A 135 -6.24 -4.66 -4.98
N THR A 136 -6.37 -5.03 -6.26
CA THR A 136 -7.06 -6.26 -6.68
C THR A 136 -6.22 -7.17 -7.55
N VAL A 137 -5.74 -6.69 -8.68
CA VAL A 137 -4.99 -7.49 -9.65
C VAL A 137 -3.52 -7.63 -9.25
N ALA A 138 -2.86 -6.52 -8.93
CA ALA A 138 -1.43 -6.50 -8.60
C ALA A 138 -1.07 -7.43 -7.43
N PRO A 139 -1.77 -7.43 -6.27
CA PRO A 139 -1.43 -8.34 -5.16
C PRO A 139 -1.57 -9.82 -5.53
N ARG A 140 -2.48 -10.16 -6.43
CA ARG A 140 -2.63 -11.55 -6.92
C ARG A 140 -1.45 -12.00 -7.76
N LYS A 141 -0.89 -11.10 -8.58
CA LYS A 141 0.34 -11.38 -9.33
C LYS A 141 1.49 -11.68 -8.38
N VAL A 142 1.65 -10.88 -7.32
CA VAL A 142 2.69 -11.10 -6.30
C VAL A 142 2.54 -12.43 -5.60
N LEU A 143 1.31 -12.85 -5.31
CA LEU A 143 1.00 -14.12 -4.64
C LEU A 143 1.00 -15.32 -5.59
N ASN A 144 1.32 -15.14 -6.87
CA ASN A 144 1.17 -16.18 -7.90
C ASN A 144 -0.23 -16.83 -7.88
N SER A 145 -1.25 -16.09 -7.44
CA SER A 145 -2.61 -16.60 -7.35
C SER A 145 -3.20 -16.77 -8.75
N GLN A 146 -3.33 -18.00 -9.19
CA GLN A 146 -4.00 -18.38 -10.43
C GLN A 146 -5.53 -18.28 -10.33
N ALA A 147 -6.07 -17.93 -9.17
CA ALA A 147 -7.49 -17.72 -8.97
C ALA A 147 -7.96 -16.53 -9.83
N THR A 148 -8.29 -16.79 -11.05
CA THR A 148 -8.94 -15.83 -11.93
C THR A 148 -10.29 -15.49 -11.31
N LEU A 149 -10.49 -14.22 -10.95
CA LEU A 149 -11.83 -13.70 -10.74
C LEU A 149 -12.53 -13.76 -12.09
N GLN A 150 -13.23 -14.84 -12.36
CA GLN A 150 -14.15 -14.90 -13.47
C GLN A 150 -15.38 -14.05 -13.12
N LEU A 151 -15.25 -12.73 -13.32
CA LEU A 151 -16.37 -11.80 -13.11
C LEU A 151 -17.32 -11.81 -14.33
N LYS A 152 -16.80 -12.17 -15.51
CA LYS A 152 -17.59 -12.23 -16.74
C LYS A 152 -18.63 -13.35 -16.64
N GLY A 153 -19.90 -12.98 -16.79
CA GLY A 153 -21.04 -13.89 -16.70
C GLY A 153 -21.61 -14.09 -15.29
N ARG A 154 -21.05 -13.45 -14.25
CA ARG A 154 -21.67 -13.45 -12.93
C ARG A 154 -22.76 -12.38 -12.82
N PRO A 155 -23.88 -12.65 -12.15
CA PRO A 155 -24.90 -11.65 -11.87
C PRO A 155 -24.32 -10.46 -11.11
N LEU A 156 -24.74 -9.24 -11.44
CA LEU A 156 -24.30 -8.03 -10.74
C LEU A 156 -24.66 -8.06 -9.24
N SER A 157 -25.72 -8.80 -8.85
CA SER A 157 -26.12 -9.01 -7.46
C SER A 157 -25.09 -9.77 -6.62
N GLU A 158 -24.20 -10.52 -7.26
CA GLU A 158 -23.12 -11.25 -6.59
C GLU A 158 -21.83 -10.47 -6.53
N LEU A 159 -21.79 -9.24 -7.07
CA LEU A 159 -20.61 -8.41 -7.14
C LEU A 159 -20.76 -7.25 -6.18
N LEU A 160 -19.65 -6.90 -5.49
CA LEU A 160 -19.55 -5.68 -4.69
C LEU A 160 -19.63 -4.47 -5.63
N ARG A 161 -20.62 -3.62 -5.43
CA ARG A 161 -20.78 -2.36 -6.15
C ARG A 161 -20.26 -1.21 -5.31
N TRP A 162 -19.26 -0.52 -5.83
CA TRP A 162 -18.74 0.68 -5.20
C TRP A 162 -19.30 1.92 -5.90
N HIS A 163 -19.76 2.87 -5.12
CA HIS A 163 -20.11 4.20 -5.59
C HIS A 163 -18.99 5.15 -5.21
N TRP A 164 -18.55 5.93 -6.18
CA TRP A 164 -17.63 7.02 -5.97
C TRP A 164 -18.45 8.30 -5.93
N ASP A 165 -18.43 9.00 -4.81
CA ASP A 165 -18.85 10.39 -4.79
C ASP A 165 -17.71 11.19 -5.43
N ALA A 166 -18.03 11.88 -6.52
CA ALA A 166 -17.09 12.62 -7.34
C ALA A 166 -16.55 13.87 -6.61
#